data_495ce77fe5c2bbed9c25b896a9f48771
#
_entry.id   495ce77fe5c2bbed9c25b896a9f48771
#
_cell.length_a   1.000
_cell.length_b   1.000
_cell.length_c   1.000
_cell.angle_alpha   90.00
_cell.angle_beta   90.00
_cell.angle_gamma   90.00
#
_symmetry.space_group_name_H-M   'P 1'
#
loop_
_entity.id
_entity.type
_entity.pdbx_description
1 polymer ?
#
loop_
_entity_poly.entity_id
_entity_poly.type
_entity_poly.pdbx_seq_one_letter_code
_entity_poly.pdbx_strand_id
1 'polypeptide(L)'
;MASTVIKNWDNKTWLSSQSYINQFNKFLIKNTKLNSESKVLDIGCGRGKIIGDLNSKLKFSFKPLGIDIVNHKDKDKRINFKKICVKDFFIKNNDSFDLIMIKQTIHLLNINEINILLKSIKKILRPNGKILIFTLDTKKNEIPTFKKMNLGLNKSLKRDMKILKMITRLYPGRIKKRFFYNVKIQKKKYLEMIKNRYISTLIPLTKKQLAEGIQEINSKYKNILRFKDKLICVIL
;
A
#
# COMPACT_ATOMS: atom_id res chain seq x y z
N MET A 1 11.57 4.15 -18.68
CA MET A 1 12.41 3.22 -17.90
C MET A 1 11.48 2.23 -17.20
N ALA A 2 11.59 0.94 -17.51
CA ALA A 2 10.82 -0.09 -16.83
C ALA A 2 11.22 -0.11 -15.35
N SER A 3 10.30 0.21 -14.45
CA SER A 3 10.54 0.11 -13.02
C SER A 3 10.79 -1.35 -12.69
N THR A 4 11.95 -1.65 -12.11
CA THR A 4 12.29 -3.00 -11.64
C THR A 4 11.30 -3.34 -10.53
N VAL A 5 10.26 -4.08 -10.86
CA VAL A 5 9.22 -4.46 -9.89
C VAL A 5 9.68 -5.72 -9.17
N ILE A 6 9.77 -5.65 -7.85
CA ILE A 6 10.19 -6.77 -7.01
C ILE A 6 8.97 -7.63 -6.69
N LYS A 7 8.97 -8.91 -7.15
CA LYS A 7 7.94 -9.87 -6.78
C LYS A 7 7.98 -10.16 -5.29
N ASN A 8 6.80 -10.28 -4.67
CA ASN A 8 6.63 -10.63 -3.25
C ASN A 8 7.44 -9.75 -2.29
N TRP A 9 7.57 -8.46 -2.59
CA TRP A 9 8.35 -7.48 -1.82
C TRP A 9 7.91 -7.38 -0.34
N ASP A 10 6.64 -7.65 -0.07
CA ASP A 10 6.04 -7.65 1.28
C ASP A 10 6.30 -8.95 2.06
N ASN A 11 6.85 -9.99 1.39
CA ASN A 11 7.08 -11.28 2.04
C ASN A 11 8.07 -11.14 3.19
N LYS A 12 7.78 -11.81 4.32
CA LYS A 12 8.60 -11.75 5.55
C LYS A 12 8.75 -10.36 6.16
N THR A 13 7.97 -9.37 5.73
CA THR A 13 7.90 -8.04 6.36
C THR A 13 6.81 -7.99 7.45
N TRP A 14 6.76 -6.91 8.24
CA TRP A 14 5.63 -6.70 9.16
C TRP A 14 4.32 -6.50 8.41
N LEU A 15 4.35 -5.97 7.18
CA LEU A 15 3.17 -5.69 6.34
C LEU A 15 2.40 -6.96 5.97
N SER A 16 3.06 -8.13 6.00
CA SER A 16 2.45 -9.44 5.76
C SER A 16 2.17 -10.22 7.04
N SER A 17 2.44 -9.65 8.22
CA SER A 17 2.12 -10.31 9.49
C SER A 17 0.60 -10.32 9.74
N GLN A 18 0.09 -11.40 10.33
CA GLN A 18 -1.34 -11.50 10.65
C GLN A 18 -1.82 -10.39 11.58
N SER A 19 -0.97 -9.96 12.53
CA SER A 19 -1.28 -8.85 13.44
C SER A 19 -1.46 -7.51 12.69
N TYR A 20 -0.59 -7.22 11.73
CA TYR A 20 -0.74 -6.03 10.87
C TYR A 20 -2.03 -6.09 10.05
N ILE A 21 -2.27 -7.22 9.36
CA ILE A 21 -3.45 -7.44 8.53
C ILE A 21 -4.72 -7.30 9.37
N ASN A 22 -4.76 -7.90 10.55
CA ASN A 22 -5.89 -7.81 11.46
C ASN A 22 -6.18 -6.36 11.90
N GLN A 23 -5.13 -5.62 12.27
CA GLN A 23 -5.29 -4.22 12.70
C GLN A 23 -5.71 -3.33 11.52
N PHE A 24 -5.18 -3.58 10.33
CA PHE A 24 -5.54 -2.85 9.12
C PHE A 24 -7.01 -3.12 8.74
N ASN A 25 -7.45 -4.37 8.78
CA ASN A 25 -8.84 -4.73 8.49
C ASN A 25 -9.82 -4.19 9.53
N LYS A 26 -9.45 -4.14 10.83
CA LYS A 26 -10.23 -3.40 11.84
C LYS A 26 -10.41 -1.93 11.47
N PHE A 27 -9.33 -1.30 10.98
CA PHE A 27 -9.40 0.08 10.49
C PHE A 27 -10.33 0.23 9.28
N LEU A 28 -10.26 -0.67 8.30
CA LEU A 28 -11.16 -0.67 7.14
C LEU A 28 -12.61 -0.79 7.58
N ILE A 29 -12.96 -1.80 8.36
CA ILE A 29 -14.34 -2.05 8.84
C ILE A 29 -14.88 -0.85 9.62
N LYS A 30 -14.07 -0.24 10.49
CA LYS A 30 -14.47 0.95 11.27
C LYS A 30 -14.80 2.16 10.40
N ASN A 31 -14.17 2.31 9.23
CA ASN A 31 -14.28 3.50 8.38
C ASN A 31 -15.15 3.29 7.13
N THR A 32 -15.69 2.08 6.97
CA THR A 32 -16.58 1.71 5.86
C THR A 32 -17.84 1.03 6.41
N LYS A 33 -18.88 0.94 5.58
CA LYS A 33 -20.12 0.23 5.93
C LYS A 33 -20.22 -1.08 5.14
N LEU A 34 -19.18 -1.94 5.23
CA LEU A 34 -19.13 -3.19 4.51
C LEU A 34 -19.96 -4.27 5.19
N ASN A 35 -20.64 -5.07 4.37
CA ASN A 35 -21.39 -6.26 4.75
C ASN A 35 -21.09 -7.41 3.78
N SER A 36 -21.75 -8.55 3.90
CA SER A 36 -21.57 -9.71 3.02
C SER A 36 -21.81 -9.43 1.54
N GLU A 37 -22.70 -8.49 1.20
CA GLU A 37 -23.06 -8.16 -0.18
C GLU A 37 -22.13 -7.12 -0.82
N SER A 38 -21.17 -6.60 -0.07
CA SER A 38 -20.26 -5.56 -0.55
C SER A 38 -19.27 -6.10 -1.57
N LYS A 39 -19.14 -5.41 -2.70
CA LYS A 39 -18.10 -5.64 -3.70
C LYS A 39 -16.86 -4.79 -3.40
N VAL A 40 -15.70 -5.41 -3.32
CA VAL A 40 -14.43 -4.78 -2.94
C VAL A 40 -13.41 -4.88 -4.05
N LEU A 41 -12.76 -3.76 -4.39
CA LEU A 41 -11.63 -3.68 -5.31
C LEU A 41 -10.38 -3.17 -4.59
N ASP A 42 -9.25 -3.86 -4.77
CA ASP A 42 -7.91 -3.42 -4.30
C ASP A 42 -7.00 -3.18 -5.50
N ILE A 43 -6.62 -1.92 -5.72
CA ILE A 43 -5.75 -1.49 -6.84
C ILE A 43 -4.30 -1.48 -6.37
N GLY A 44 -3.47 -2.31 -7.00
CA GLY A 44 -2.11 -2.59 -6.55
C GLY A 44 -2.11 -3.50 -5.32
N CYS A 45 -2.90 -4.55 -5.38
CA CYS A 45 -3.18 -5.44 -4.25
C CYS A 45 -1.98 -6.29 -3.80
N GLY A 46 -0.89 -6.33 -4.58
CA GLY A 46 0.22 -7.26 -4.33
C GLY A 46 -0.27 -8.70 -4.30
N ARG A 47 -0.04 -9.40 -3.19
CA ARG A 47 -0.52 -10.78 -2.98
C ARG A 47 -1.98 -10.87 -2.52
N GLY A 48 -2.65 -9.76 -2.28
CA GLY A 48 -4.07 -9.69 -1.89
C GLY A 48 -4.38 -10.17 -0.46
N LYS A 49 -3.36 -10.25 0.42
CA LYS A 49 -3.53 -10.79 1.78
C LYS A 49 -4.50 -9.98 2.65
N ILE A 50 -4.54 -8.66 2.48
CA ILE A 50 -5.43 -7.77 3.25
C ILE A 50 -6.88 -8.06 2.91
N ILE A 51 -7.24 -7.98 1.62
CA ILE A 51 -8.63 -8.20 1.20
C ILE A 51 -9.05 -9.67 1.28
N GLY A 52 -8.09 -10.62 1.19
CA GLY A 52 -8.36 -12.03 1.45
C GLY A 52 -8.73 -12.30 2.91
N ASP A 53 -8.03 -11.68 3.87
CA ASP A 53 -8.37 -11.75 5.29
C ASP A 53 -9.68 -11.01 5.60
N LEU A 54 -9.93 -9.88 4.93
CA LEU A 54 -11.19 -9.15 5.03
C LEU A 54 -12.37 -10.02 4.56
N ASN A 55 -12.20 -10.78 3.46
CA ASN A 55 -13.19 -11.74 2.98
C ASN A 55 -13.50 -12.83 4.02
N SER A 56 -12.48 -13.37 4.68
CA SER A 56 -12.71 -14.36 5.76
C SER A 56 -13.51 -13.79 6.93
N LYS A 57 -13.37 -12.50 7.23
CA LYS A 57 -14.06 -11.83 8.33
C LYS A 57 -15.51 -11.48 8.01
N LEU A 58 -15.77 -10.98 6.81
CA LEU A 58 -17.08 -10.46 6.40
C LEU A 58 -17.86 -11.44 5.53
N LYS A 59 -17.23 -12.55 5.08
CA LYS A 59 -17.82 -13.61 4.27
C LYS A 59 -18.58 -13.06 3.05
N PHE A 60 -17.88 -12.25 2.25
CA PHE A 60 -18.47 -11.64 1.06
C PHE A 60 -19.08 -12.69 0.11
N SER A 61 -20.29 -12.45 -0.35
CA SER A 61 -20.97 -13.24 -1.40
C SER A 61 -20.20 -13.20 -2.72
N PHE A 62 -19.47 -12.09 -2.97
CA PHE A 62 -18.59 -11.94 -4.12
C PHE A 62 -17.14 -11.85 -3.65
N LYS A 63 -16.27 -12.77 -4.11
CA LYS A 63 -14.83 -12.69 -3.80
C LYS A 63 -14.28 -11.31 -4.14
N PRO A 64 -13.56 -10.63 -3.23
CA PRO A 64 -12.90 -9.36 -3.51
C PRO A 64 -12.02 -9.45 -4.75
N LEU A 65 -12.01 -8.39 -5.56
CA LEU A 65 -11.15 -8.29 -6.73
C LEU A 65 -9.86 -7.57 -6.35
N GLY A 66 -8.72 -8.20 -6.59
CA GLY A 66 -7.41 -7.57 -6.51
C GLY A 66 -6.80 -7.43 -7.89
N ILE A 67 -6.31 -6.24 -8.24
CA ILE A 67 -5.57 -6.01 -9.47
C ILE A 67 -4.14 -5.58 -9.18
N ASP A 68 -3.18 -6.10 -9.97
CA ASP A 68 -1.77 -5.70 -9.90
C ASP A 68 -1.10 -5.92 -11.27
N ILE A 69 -0.06 -5.14 -11.57
CA ILE A 69 0.75 -5.33 -12.79
C ILE A 69 1.69 -6.52 -12.66
N VAL A 70 1.97 -6.96 -11.45
CA VAL A 70 2.89 -8.04 -11.14
C VAL A 70 2.15 -9.32 -10.83
N ASN A 71 2.51 -10.40 -11.53
CA ASN A 71 2.01 -11.73 -11.18
C ASN A 71 2.80 -12.28 -9.99
N HIS A 72 2.40 -11.90 -8.78
CA HIS A 72 3.01 -12.37 -7.54
C HIS A 72 2.84 -13.89 -7.36
N LYS A 73 3.82 -14.54 -6.71
CA LYS A 73 3.67 -15.89 -6.15
C LYS A 73 2.86 -15.81 -4.85
N ASP A 74 2.30 -16.91 -4.41
CA ASP A 74 1.59 -17.03 -3.13
C ASP A 74 0.44 -16.01 -2.94
N LYS A 75 -0.27 -15.73 -4.03
CA LYS A 75 -1.49 -14.92 -4.00
C LYS A 75 -2.53 -15.57 -3.08
N ASP A 76 -3.30 -14.74 -2.42
CA ASP A 76 -4.36 -15.21 -1.54
C ASP A 76 -5.48 -15.88 -2.36
N LYS A 77 -5.82 -17.13 -2.02
CA LYS A 77 -6.86 -17.90 -2.73
C LYS A 77 -8.28 -17.41 -2.46
N ARG A 78 -8.45 -16.52 -1.47
CA ARG A 78 -9.75 -15.97 -1.06
C ARG A 78 -10.16 -14.76 -1.90
N ILE A 79 -9.37 -14.36 -2.89
CA ILE A 79 -9.66 -13.24 -3.80
C ILE A 79 -9.70 -13.68 -5.26
N ASN A 80 -10.33 -12.88 -6.08
CA ASN A 80 -10.16 -12.92 -7.53
C ASN A 80 -9.00 -12.00 -7.89
N PHE A 81 -7.90 -12.55 -8.42
CA PHE A 81 -6.73 -11.77 -8.81
C PHE A 81 -6.67 -11.59 -10.32
N LYS A 82 -6.49 -10.35 -10.79
CA LYS A 82 -6.23 -10.05 -12.21
C LYS A 82 -4.87 -9.36 -12.37
N LYS A 83 -3.99 -9.92 -13.20
CA LYS A 83 -2.77 -9.24 -13.63
C LYS A 83 -3.13 -8.26 -14.73
N ILE A 84 -3.28 -6.99 -14.39
CA ILE A 84 -3.72 -5.94 -15.33
C ILE A 84 -3.24 -4.57 -14.83
N CYS A 85 -2.92 -3.65 -15.75
CA CYS A 85 -2.66 -2.27 -15.38
C CYS A 85 -3.97 -1.51 -15.13
N VAL A 86 -3.88 -0.42 -14.38
CA VAL A 86 -5.04 0.41 -14.00
C VAL A 86 -5.81 0.93 -15.21
N LYS A 87 -5.09 1.39 -16.25
CA LYS A 87 -5.70 1.91 -17.48
C LYS A 87 -6.55 0.86 -18.17
N ASP A 88 -5.96 -0.31 -18.44
CA ASP A 88 -6.64 -1.40 -19.14
C ASP A 88 -7.80 -1.97 -18.32
N PHE A 89 -7.64 -1.98 -16.98
CA PHE A 89 -8.72 -2.38 -16.09
C PHE A 89 -9.97 -1.51 -16.29
N PHE A 90 -9.82 -0.19 -16.27
CA PHE A 90 -10.97 0.71 -16.41
C PHE A 90 -11.63 0.68 -17.80
N ILE A 91 -10.87 0.30 -18.86
CA ILE A 91 -11.43 0.12 -20.19
C ILE A 91 -12.29 -1.15 -20.25
N LYS A 92 -11.88 -2.22 -19.57
CA LYS A 92 -12.49 -3.56 -19.66
C LYS A 92 -13.50 -3.86 -18.54
N ASN A 93 -13.58 -2.99 -17.52
CA ASN A 93 -14.39 -3.25 -16.35
C ASN A 93 -15.80 -2.68 -16.47
N ASN A 94 -16.79 -3.54 -16.24
CA ASN A 94 -18.21 -3.19 -16.16
C ASN A 94 -18.78 -3.32 -14.73
N ASP A 95 -17.97 -3.78 -13.75
CA ASP A 95 -18.40 -3.92 -12.37
C ASP A 95 -18.36 -2.58 -11.63
N SER A 96 -19.19 -2.45 -10.60
CA SER A 96 -19.17 -1.36 -9.63
C SER A 96 -18.92 -1.88 -8.23
N PHE A 97 -18.31 -1.05 -7.36
CA PHE A 97 -17.76 -1.45 -6.07
C PHE A 97 -18.26 -0.56 -4.93
N ASP A 98 -18.42 -1.17 -3.75
CA ASP A 98 -18.77 -0.47 -2.50
C ASP A 98 -17.51 0.07 -1.80
N LEU A 99 -16.38 -0.63 -1.97
CA LEU A 99 -15.07 -0.19 -1.50
C LEU A 99 -14.04 -0.32 -2.62
N ILE A 100 -13.32 0.77 -2.86
CA ILE A 100 -12.13 0.76 -3.70
C ILE A 100 -10.95 1.18 -2.83
N MET A 101 -9.97 0.30 -2.68
CA MET A 101 -8.77 0.56 -1.90
C MET A 101 -7.56 0.76 -2.80
N ILE A 102 -6.71 1.72 -2.45
CA ILE A 102 -5.41 1.98 -3.07
C ILE A 102 -4.39 2.13 -1.94
N LYS A 103 -3.63 1.07 -1.65
CA LYS A 103 -2.69 1.09 -0.53
C LYS A 103 -1.25 1.11 -1.02
N GLN A 104 -0.55 2.22 -0.75
CA GLN A 104 0.87 2.37 -1.11
C GLN A 104 1.18 2.07 -2.59
N THR A 105 0.25 2.41 -3.48
CA THR A 105 0.35 2.16 -4.93
C THR A 105 0.31 3.47 -5.72
N ILE A 106 -0.47 4.46 -5.28
CA ILE A 106 -0.69 5.69 -6.04
C ILE A 106 0.60 6.47 -6.34
N HIS A 107 1.63 6.33 -5.51
CA HIS A 107 2.93 6.95 -5.72
C HIS A 107 3.75 6.30 -6.83
N LEU A 108 3.35 5.15 -7.34
CA LEU A 108 4.01 4.47 -8.47
C LEU A 108 3.48 4.97 -9.82
N LEU A 109 2.31 5.62 -9.83
CA LEU A 109 1.67 6.17 -11.01
C LEU A 109 2.21 7.57 -11.33
N ASN A 110 2.28 7.94 -12.61
CA ASN A 110 2.54 9.32 -13.00
C ASN A 110 1.29 10.19 -12.83
N ILE A 111 1.43 11.52 -12.96
CA ILE A 111 0.33 12.47 -12.70
C ILE A 111 -0.85 12.25 -13.65
N ASN A 112 -0.59 11.95 -14.93
CA ASN A 112 -1.66 11.68 -15.90
C ASN A 112 -2.42 10.39 -15.56
N GLU A 113 -1.70 9.33 -15.17
CA GLU A 113 -2.31 8.08 -14.70
C GLU A 113 -3.15 8.30 -13.44
N ILE A 114 -2.69 9.13 -12.51
CA ILE A 114 -3.46 9.47 -11.30
C ILE A 114 -4.73 10.23 -11.66
N ASN A 115 -4.67 11.18 -12.60
CA ASN A 115 -5.85 11.92 -13.05
C ASN A 115 -6.87 11.00 -13.74
N ILE A 116 -6.41 10.10 -14.62
CA ILE A 116 -7.26 9.08 -15.27
C ILE A 116 -7.88 8.18 -14.20
N LEU A 117 -7.07 7.66 -13.28
CA LEU A 117 -7.52 6.81 -12.17
C LEU A 117 -8.63 7.51 -11.38
N LEU A 118 -8.41 8.73 -10.91
CA LEU A 118 -9.36 9.45 -10.06
C LEU A 118 -10.67 9.78 -10.79
N LYS A 119 -10.62 10.06 -12.09
CA LYS A 119 -11.83 10.25 -12.90
C LYS A 119 -12.60 8.94 -13.13
N SER A 120 -11.88 7.86 -13.42
CA SER A 120 -12.48 6.56 -13.76
C SER A 120 -13.07 5.85 -12.53
N ILE A 121 -12.41 5.98 -11.39
CA ILE A 121 -12.81 5.31 -10.15
C ILE A 121 -14.20 5.76 -9.66
N LYS A 122 -14.58 7.01 -9.91
CA LYS A 122 -15.93 7.52 -9.60
C LYS A 122 -17.03 6.82 -10.39
N LYS A 123 -16.74 6.45 -11.65
CA LYS A 123 -17.73 5.82 -12.54
C LYS A 123 -18.08 4.40 -12.10
N ILE A 124 -17.15 3.73 -11.39
CA ILE A 124 -17.32 2.36 -10.91
C ILE A 124 -17.60 2.27 -9.40
N LEU A 125 -17.83 3.41 -8.75
CA LEU A 125 -18.20 3.45 -7.34
C LEU A 125 -19.72 3.38 -7.23
N ARG A 126 -20.24 2.45 -6.41
CA ARG A 126 -21.68 2.36 -6.10
C ARG A 126 -22.15 3.57 -5.28
N PRO A 127 -23.46 3.84 -5.24
CA PRO A 127 -24.02 4.81 -4.29
C PRO A 127 -23.59 4.50 -2.86
N ASN A 128 -23.13 5.51 -2.11
CA ASN A 128 -22.55 5.37 -0.76
C ASN A 128 -21.24 4.57 -0.67
N GLY A 129 -20.70 4.11 -1.79
CA GLY A 129 -19.38 3.47 -1.84
C GLY A 129 -18.27 4.43 -1.43
N LYS A 130 -17.12 3.90 -1.04
CA LYS A 130 -15.97 4.69 -0.59
C LYS A 130 -14.70 4.32 -1.32
N ILE A 131 -13.87 5.33 -1.55
CA ILE A 131 -12.51 5.16 -2.03
C ILE A 131 -11.55 5.45 -0.87
N LEU A 132 -10.69 4.51 -0.52
CA LEU A 132 -9.68 4.67 0.52
C LEU A 132 -8.28 4.65 -0.09
N ILE A 133 -7.57 5.77 0.00
CA ILE A 133 -6.21 5.93 -0.51
C ILE A 133 -5.23 6.04 0.66
N PHE A 134 -4.28 5.10 0.74
CA PHE A 134 -3.27 5.06 1.79
C PHE A 134 -1.89 5.38 1.24
N THR A 135 -1.22 6.36 1.87
CA THR A 135 0.19 6.69 1.66
C THR A 135 0.93 6.70 2.98
N LEU A 136 2.26 6.64 2.95
CA LEU A 136 3.06 6.87 4.16
C LEU A 136 2.77 8.28 4.73
N ASP A 137 2.84 8.42 6.06
CA ASP A 137 2.73 9.75 6.67
C ASP A 137 3.90 10.62 6.23
N THR A 138 3.57 11.72 5.52
CA THR A 138 4.54 12.61 4.88
C THR A 138 5.26 13.55 5.85
N LYS A 139 4.79 13.63 7.10
CA LYS A 139 5.33 14.57 8.11
C LYS A 139 6.10 13.89 9.23
N LYS A 140 5.69 12.68 9.64
CA LYS A 140 6.21 12.00 10.83
C LYS A 140 6.49 10.52 10.52
N ASN A 141 7.46 10.26 9.62
CA ASN A 141 7.89 8.89 9.35
C ASN A 141 8.92 8.43 10.38
N GLU A 142 8.72 7.25 10.96
CA GLU A 142 9.60 6.66 11.98
C GLU A 142 10.33 5.41 11.47
N ILE A 143 10.22 5.07 10.20
CA ILE A 143 10.91 3.90 9.63
C ILE A 143 12.42 4.07 9.81
N PRO A 144 13.13 3.13 10.43
CA PRO A 144 14.57 3.19 10.57
C PRO A 144 15.27 3.26 9.23
N THR A 145 16.13 4.24 9.02
CA THR A 145 16.80 4.47 7.73
C THR A 145 18.30 4.73 7.90
N PHE A 146 19.07 4.36 6.91
CA PHE A 146 20.43 4.87 6.69
C PHE A 146 20.41 6.09 5.76
N LYS A 147 21.49 6.85 5.67
CA LYS A 147 21.56 8.15 5.00
C LYS A 147 20.99 8.15 3.57
N LYS A 148 21.44 7.23 2.70
CA LYS A 148 20.95 7.17 1.30
C LYS A 148 19.48 6.77 1.21
N MET A 149 19.03 5.81 2.02
CA MET A 149 17.62 5.43 2.12
C MET A 149 16.76 6.60 2.59
N ASN A 150 17.21 7.36 3.58
CA ASN A 150 16.49 8.53 4.09
C ASN A 150 16.32 9.62 3.03
N LEU A 151 17.36 9.91 2.26
CA LEU A 151 17.27 10.85 1.14
C LEU A 151 16.24 10.42 0.11
N GLY A 152 16.25 9.15 -0.30
CA GLY A 152 15.27 8.58 -1.22
C GLY A 152 13.85 8.63 -0.65
N LEU A 153 13.68 8.27 0.63
CA LEU A 153 12.39 8.31 1.32
C LEU A 153 11.83 9.73 1.39
N ASN A 154 12.65 10.72 1.76
CA ASN A 154 12.23 12.12 1.83
C ASN A 154 11.80 12.66 0.46
N LYS A 155 12.49 12.28 -0.63
CA LYS A 155 12.09 12.63 -2.00
C LYS A 155 10.72 12.00 -2.34
N SER A 156 10.51 10.75 -1.99
CA SER A 156 9.24 10.04 -2.17
C SER A 156 8.11 10.69 -1.38
N LEU A 157 8.33 11.00 -0.10
CA LEU A 157 7.34 11.66 0.76
C LEU A 157 6.96 13.07 0.27
N LYS A 158 7.92 13.83 -0.27
CA LYS A 158 7.62 15.13 -0.91
C LYS A 158 6.69 14.97 -2.13
N ARG A 159 6.88 13.93 -2.93
CA ARG A 159 6.00 13.58 -4.04
C ARG A 159 4.60 13.18 -3.55
N ASP A 160 4.51 12.30 -2.56
CA ASP A 160 3.25 11.87 -1.96
C ASP A 160 2.46 13.06 -1.41
N MET A 161 3.15 14.04 -0.82
CA MET A 161 2.51 15.27 -0.35
C MET A 161 1.90 16.07 -1.50
N LYS A 162 2.56 16.15 -2.67
CA LYS A 162 1.98 16.81 -3.86
C LYS A 162 0.74 16.07 -4.36
N ILE A 163 0.79 14.74 -4.42
CA ILE A 163 -0.35 13.89 -4.79
C ILE A 163 -1.52 14.11 -3.83
N LEU A 164 -1.27 14.08 -2.51
CA LEU A 164 -2.29 14.34 -1.50
C LEU A 164 -2.91 15.73 -1.63
N LYS A 165 -2.12 16.77 -1.94
CA LYS A 165 -2.63 18.13 -2.20
C LYS A 165 -3.54 18.15 -3.44
N MET A 166 -3.16 17.44 -4.52
CA MET A 166 -3.97 17.33 -5.72
C MET A 166 -5.31 16.63 -5.43
N ILE A 167 -5.30 15.48 -4.77
CA ILE A 167 -6.52 14.77 -4.34
C ILE A 167 -7.38 15.68 -3.48
N THR A 168 -6.77 16.43 -2.55
CA THR A 168 -7.46 17.37 -1.68
C THR A 168 -8.20 18.46 -2.44
N ARG A 169 -7.62 18.98 -3.53
CA ARG A 169 -8.26 20.00 -4.38
C ARG A 169 -9.42 19.44 -5.18
N LEU A 170 -9.25 18.21 -5.72
CA LEU A 170 -10.27 17.55 -6.55
C LEU A 170 -11.47 17.06 -5.71
N TYR A 171 -11.28 16.82 -4.42
CA TYR A 171 -12.30 16.26 -3.52
C TYR A 171 -12.36 17.06 -2.22
N PRO A 172 -13.04 18.20 -2.20
CA PRO A 172 -13.10 19.07 -0.99
C PRO A 172 -13.79 18.39 0.20
N GLY A 173 -14.80 17.53 -0.02
CA GLY A 173 -15.52 16.76 1.01
C GLY A 173 -14.81 15.53 1.58
N ARG A 174 -13.53 15.28 1.20
CA ARG A 174 -12.76 14.13 1.69
C ARG A 174 -12.55 14.16 3.20
N ILE A 175 -12.47 12.95 3.79
CA ILE A 175 -12.11 12.75 5.19
C ILE A 175 -10.68 12.25 5.25
N LYS A 176 -9.88 12.81 6.17
CA LYS A 176 -8.51 12.33 6.45
C LYS A 176 -8.49 11.57 7.76
N LYS A 177 -7.98 10.35 7.74
CA LYS A 177 -7.72 9.50 8.90
C LYS A 177 -6.26 9.09 8.94
N ARG A 178 -5.81 8.59 10.09
CA ARG A 178 -4.48 8.00 10.23
C ARG A 178 -4.60 6.57 10.70
N PHE A 179 -3.84 5.69 10.05
CA PHE A 179 -3.62 4.33 10.50
C PHE A 179 -2.23 4.25 11.14
N PHE A 180 -2.12 3.57 12.26
CA PHE A 180 -0.87 3.35 12.97
C PHE A 180 -0.72 1.87 13.27
N TYR A 181 0.51 1.37 13.12
CA TYR A 181 0.89 0.04 13.55
C TYR A 181 2.22 0.09 14.29
N ASN A 182 2.27 -0.44 15.51
CA ASN A 182 3.50 -0.50 16.31
C ASN A 182 4.33 -1.70 15.83
N VAL A 183 5.48 -1.41 15.23
CA VAL A 183 6.43 -2.43 14.77
C VAL A 183 7.43 -2.70 15.87
N LYS A 184 7.59 -4.00 16.20
CA LYS A 184 8.69 -4.54 17.01
C LYS A 184 9.35 -5.64 16.20
N ILE A 185 10.59 -5.44 15.77
CA ILE A 185 11.29 -6.37 14.86
C ILE A 185 12.75 -6.53 15.28
N GLN A 186 13.29 -7.75 15.16
CA GLN A 186 14.71 -7.98 15.35
C GLN A 186 15.52 -7.28 14.25
N LYS A 187 16.64 -6.62 14.60
CA LYS A 187 17.51 -5.92 13.66
C LYS A 187 17.96 -6.84 12.53
N LYS A 188 18.36 -8.07 12.82
CA LYS A 188 18.73 -9.08 11.81
C LYS A 188 17.66 -9.23 10.72
N LYS A 189 16.39 -9.41 11.13
CA LYS A 189 15.26 -9.53 10.20
C LYS A 189 15.04 -8.25 9.40
N TYR A 190 15.19 -7.08 10.02
CA TYR A 190 15.07 -5.79 9.33
C TYR A 190 16.17 -5.60 8.29
N LEU A 191 17.42 -6.00 8.59
CA LEU A 191 18.53 -5.95 7.64
C LEU A 191 18.28 -6.88 6.43
N GLU A 192 17.70 -8.05 6.65
CA GLU A 192 17.28 -8.95 5.55
C GLU A 192 16.22 -8.29 4.65
N MET A 193 15.27 -7.56 5.23
CA MET A 193 14.29 -6.80 4.46
C MET A 193 14.94 -5.71 3.61
N ILE A 194 15.95 -5.00 4.14
CA ILE A 194 16.74 -4.01 3.38
C ILE A 194 17.47 -4.70 2.21
N LYS A 195 18.14 -5.83 2.45
CA LYS A 195 18.77 -6.63 1.39
C LYS A 195 17.79 -6.99 0.27
N ASN A 196 16.57 -7.35 0.65
CA ASN A 196 15.47 -7.72 -0.26
C ASN A 196 14.70 -6.52 -0.81
N ARG A 197 15.16 -5.29 -0.57
CA ARG A 197 14.57 -4.05 -1.11
C ARG A 197 13.07 -3.91 -0.85
N TYR A 198 12.63 -4.16 0.39
CA TYR A 198 11.22 -4.21 0.79
C TYR A 198 10.44 -2.91 0.56
N ILE A 199 11.10 -1.82 0.28
CA ILE A 199 10.50 -0.50 -0.02
C ILE A 199 11.12 0.09 -1.29
N SER A 200 10.30 0.75 -2.09
CA SER A 200 10.68 1.26 -3.43
C SER A 200 11.92 2.16 -3.44
N THR A 201 12.17 2.89 -2.37
CA THR A 201 13.35 3.77 -2.22
C THR A 201 14.68 3.01 -2.20
N LEU A 202 14.67 1.71 -1.97
CA LEU A 202 15.86 0.85 -2.00
C LEU A 202 16.15 0.28 -3.40
N ILE A 203 15.18 0.31 -4.31
CA ILE A 203 15.31 -0.29 -5.65
C ILE A 203 16.47 0.30 -6.45
N PRO A 204 16.67 1.63 -6.52
CA PRO A 204 17.75 2.22 -7.33
C PRO A 204 19.13 2.10 -6.72
N LEU A 205 19.27 1.65 -5.47
CA LEU A 205 20.56 1.57 -4.80
C LEU A 205 21.41 0.40 -5.33
N THR A 206 22.72 0.60 -5.48
CA THR A 206 23.67 -0.46 -5.84
C THR A 206 23.84 -1.46 -4.69
N LYS A 207 24.41 -2.64 -4.98
CA LYS A 207 24.78 -3.63 -3.93
C LYS A 207 25.73 -3.03 -2.90
N LYS A 208 26.73 -2.24 -3.33
CA LYS A 208 27.68 -1.54 -2.45
C LYS A 208 26.96 -0.56 -1.52
N GLN A 209 26.07 0.27 -2.07
CA GLN A 209 25.29 1.24 -1.28
C GLN A 209 24.36 0.58 -0.26
N LEU A 210 23.81 -0.58 -0.58
CA LEU A 210 23.01 -1.36 0.37
C LEU A 210 23.88 -1.95 1.48
N ALA A 211 25.07 -2.47 1.15
CA ALA A 211 26.01 -3.01 2.13
C ALA A 211 26.46 -1.93 3.12
N GLU A 212 26.87 -0.75 2.62
CA GLU A 212 27.21 0.42 3.44
C GLU A 212 26.03 0.84 4.35
N GLY A 213 24.82 0.90 3.80
CA GLY A 213 23.61 1.25 4.57
C GLY A 213 23.26 0.20 5.63
N ILE A 214 23.52 -1.09 5.38
CA ILE A 214 23.34 -2.16 6.36
C ILE A 214 24.32 -1.99 7.52
N GLN A 215 25.57 -1.64 7.26
CA GLN A 215 26.56 -1.34 8.31
C GLN A 215 26.13 -0.14 9.14
N GLU A 216 25.63 0.94 8.50
CA GLU A 216 25.10 2.12 9.19
C GLU A 216 23.91 1.79 10.10
N ILE A 217 22.95 0.97 9.65
CA ILE A 217 21.83 0.52 10.50
C ILE A 217 22.36 -0.34 11.65
N ASN A 218 23.33 -1.19 11.38
CA ASN A 218 23.88 -2.11 12.39
C ASN A 218 24.57 -1.36 13.54
N SER A 219 25.31 -0.30 13.23
CA SER A 219 25.96 0.56 14.24
C SER A 219 24.99 1.48 14.96
N LYS A 220 24.02 2.05 14.24
CA LYS A 220 23.11 3.08 14.77
C LYS A 220 21.99 2.55 15.67
N TYR A 221 21.50 1.35 15.40
CA TYR A 221 20.29 0.84 16.06
C TYR A 221 20.58 -0.38 16.97
N LYS A 222 19.83 -0.48 18.07
CA LYS A 222 19.86 -1.63 18.99
C LYS A 222 19.32 -2.91 18.33
N ASN A 223 19.51 -4.08 18.97
CA ASN A 223 19.09 -5.38 18.42
C ASN A 223 17.59 -5.53 18.15
N ILE A 224 16.76 -4.77 18.85
CA ILE A 224 15.32 -4.72 18.61
C ILE A 224 14.96 -3.31 18.16
N LEU A 225 14.41 -3.21 16.96
CA LEU A 225 13.87 -1.97 16.41
C LEU A 225 12.42 -1.82 16.83
N ARG A 226 12.07 -0.62 17.30
CA ARG A 226 10.70 -0.23 17.66
C ARG A 226 10.38 1.07 16.95
N PHE A 227 9.30 1.09 16.18
CA PHE A 227 8.84 2.28 15.48
C PHE A 227 7.36 2.15 15.11
N LYS A 228 6.73 3.24 14.72
CA LYS A 228 5.36 3.23 14.20
C LYS A 228 5.35 3.30 12.69
N ASP A 229 4.72 2.30 12.06
CA ASP A 229 4.32 2.39 10.66
C ASP A 229 3.06 3.27 10.59
N LYS A 230 3.17 4.43 9.94
CA LYS A 230 2.14 5.47 9.92
C LYS A 230 1.66 5.70 8.49
N LEU A 231 0.37 5.51 8.28
CA LEU A 231 -0.26 5.82 7.00
C LEU A 231 -1.29 6.94 7.15
N ILE A 232 -1.31 7.84 6.18
CA ILE A 232 -2.44 8.75 5.95
C ILE A 232 -3.44 8.01 5.07
N CYS A 233 -4.70 7.97 5.50
CA CYS A 233 -5.82 7.50 4.72
C CYS A 233 -6.67 8.69 4.29
N VAL A 234 -6.86 8.86 2.99
CA VAL A 234 -7.85 9.78 2.41
C VAL A 234 -9.05 8.96 2.01
N ILE A 235 -10.23 9.33 2.52
CA ILE A 235 -11.52 8.71 2.23
C ILE A 235 -12.31 9.68 1.36
N LEU A 236 -12.73 9.20 0.19
CA LEU A 236 -13.52 9.93 -0.79
C LEU A 236 -14.89 9.29 -0.92
#